data_0371fc41d73008c863c2d9ddee52044a
#
_entry.id   0371fc41d73008c863c2d9ddee52044a
#
_cell.length_a   1.000
_cell.length_b   1.000
_cell.length_c   1.000
_cell.angle_alpha   90.00
_cell.angle_beta   90.00
_cell.angle_gamma   90.00
#
_symmetry.space_group_name_H-M   'P 1'
#
loop_
_entity.id
_entity.type
_entity.pdbx_description
1 polymer ?
#
loop_
_entity_poly.entity_id
_entity_poly.type
_entity_poly.pdbx_seq_one_letter_code
_entity_poly.pdbx_strand_id
1 'polypeptide(L)'
;MEKEVELVDLDGKDNNKEDEKQEKKLKKINVNSFVLISITIIFLLILVIFFINHYFKRKNKIELIIANDYDEMSKLAAEIFSDLIKKNPNLNLGLATGSTPLGLYNELIKKNKNKEITFKNISTYNLDEYCGIPQNHSHSYYSFMKNHLFNYIDINLNNTHIPKGEGDIKLNVKNYEETLNKNKINLQLLGVGRNGHIGFNEPGTHFKIGVHEVDLDRKTIQDNARFFGNDINKVPKKAITMGIKNILDADTIILMANGTKKADAVKYVMSGIIDENIPVSALNTHKGKVYIIVDKDAASKL
;
A
#
# COMPACT_ATOMS: atom_id res chain seq x y z
N MET A 1 -94.67 18.27 -59.04
CA MET A 1 -93.25 18.47 -59.41
C MET A 1 -92.46 18.66 -58.15
N GLU A 2 -92.02 17.56 -57.54
CA GLU A 2 -91.19 17.53 -56.38
C GLU A 2 -89.75 17.41 -56.85
N LYS A 3 -88.88 18.26 -56.32
CA LYS A 3 -87.43 18.15 -56.50
C LYS A 3 -86.83 17.60 -55.18
N GLU A 4 -86.33 16.39 -55.26
CA GLU A 4 -85.46 15.80 -54.25
C GLU A 4 -84.17 16.59 -54.15
N VAL A 5 -83.74 16.89 -52.92
CA VAL A 5 -82.44 17.46 -52.59
C VAL A 5 -81.63 16.34 -52.03
N GLU A 6 -80.60 15.97 -52.76
CA GLU A 6 -79.60 15.00 -52.39
C GLU A 6 -78.63 15.67 -51.35
N LEU A 7 -78.60 15.17 -50.11
CA LEU A 7 -77.66 15.56 -49.08
C LEU A 7 -76.39 14.77 -49.30
N VAL A 8 -75.34 15.46 -49.71
CA VAL A 8 -73.98 14.89 -49.80
C VAL A 8 -73.35 14.88 -48.39
N ASP A 9 -73.17 13.68 -47.89
CA ASP A 9 -72.46 13.44 -46.62
C ASP A 9 -70.92 13.44 -46.88
N LEU A 10 -70.33 14.59 -46.75
CA LEU A 10 -68.87 14.78 -46.88
C LEU A 10 -68.35 15.38 -45.60
N ASP A 11 -67.95 14.58 -44.58
CA ASP A 11 -66.97 15.01 -43.59
C ASP A 11 -66.66 13.98 -42.51
N GLY A 12 -67.13 12.73 -42.62
CA GLY A 12 -66.95 11.72 -41.58
C GLY A 12 -65.64 10.83 -41.66
N LYS A 13 -64.94 10.88 -42.79
CA LYS A 13 -63.84 9.90 -43.05
C LYS A 13 -62.41 10.41 -42.87
N ASP A 14 -62.17 11.72 -42.87
CA ASP A 14 -60.80 12.23 -42.73
C ASP A 14 -60.35 12.45 -41.25
N ASN A 15 -61.26 12.82 -40.38
CA ASN A 15 -60.94 13.03 -38.94
C ASN A 15 -60.53 11.73 -38.25
N ASN A 16 -61.13 10.58 -38.57
CA ASN A 16 -60.76 9.31 -38.00
C ASN A 16 -59.32 8.82 -38.35
N LYS A 17 -58.83 9.20 -39.55
CA LYS A 17 -57.47 8.84 -39.98
C LYS A 17 -56.35 9.70 -39.35
N GLU A 18 -56.69 10.97 -39.07
CA GLU A 18 -55.74 11.86 -38.33
C GLU A 18 -55.64 11.50 -36.86
N ASP A 19 -56.78 11.18 -36.25
CA ASP A 19 -56.80 10.73 -34.84
C ASP A 19 -56.07 9.39 -34.65
N GLU A 20 -56.25 8.40 -35.53
CA GLU A 20 -55.43 7.15 -35.49
C GLU A 20 -53.96 7.40 -35.74
N LYS A 21 -53.60 8.37 -36.58
CA LYS A 21 -52.22 8.73 -36.84
C LYS A 21 -51.57 9.43 -35.64
N GLN A 22 -52.29 10.29 -34.93
CA GLN A 22 -51.86 10.95 -33.72
C GLN A 22 -51.73 9.96 -32.56
N GLU A 23 -52.67 9.04 -32.38
CA GLU A 23 -52.62 8.01 -31.35
C GLU A 23 -51.45 7.03 -31.58
N LYS A 24 -51.16 6.62 -32.81
CA LYS A 24 -49.99 5.81 -33.15
C LYS A 24 -48.66 6.56 -32.91
N LYS A 25 -48.63 7.89 -33.15
CA LYS A 25 -47.45 8.73 -32.89
C LYS A 25 -47.22 8.93 -31.40
N LEU A 26 -48.26 9.13 -30.60
CA LEU A 26 -48.21 9.22 -29.13
C LEU A 26 -47.78 7.90 -28.50
N LYS A 27 -48.32 6.75 -28.95
CA LYS A 27 -47.89 5.42 -28.48
C LYS A 27 -46.42 5.16 -28.81
N LYS A 28 -45.94 5.56 -29.99
CA LYS A 28 -44.55 5.40 -30.41
C LYS A 28 -43.59 6.29 -29.59
N ILE A 29 -44.00 7.52 -29.27
CA ILE A 29 -43.23 8.44 -28.41
C ILE A 29 -43.14 7.87 -26.97
N ASN A 30 -44.24 7.34 -26.47
CA ASN A 30 -44.29 6.77 -25.10
C ASN A 30 -43.43 5.51 -24.98
N VAL A 31 -43.44 4.62 -25.98
CA VAL A 31 -42.59 3.42 -26.04
C VAL A 31 -41.12 3.80 -26.10
N ASN A 32 -40.74 4.79 -26.93
CA ASN A 32 -39.35 5.24 -27.02
C ASN A 32 -38.88 5.88 -25.73
N SER A 33 -39.72 6.64 -25.04
CA SER A 33 -39.40 7.22 -23.72
C SER A 33 -39.22 6.13 -22.64
N PHE A 34 -40.07 5.10 -22.64
CA PHE A 34 -39.93 3.95 -21.73
C PHE A 34 -38.64 3.17 -21.98
N VAL A 35 -38.28 2.94 -23.24
CA VAL A 35 -37.03 2.27 -23.61
C VAL A 35 -35.84 3.09 -23.18
N LEU A 36 -35.85 4.41 -23.37
CA LEU A 36 -34.76 5.30 -22.95
C LEU A 36 -34.59 5.31 -21.42
N ILE A 37 -35.70 5.40 -20.68
CA ILE A 37 -35.67 5.33 -19.20
C ILE A 37 -35.11 3.99 -18.72
N SER A 38 -35.55 2.88 -19.34
CA SER A 38 -35.05 1.53 -19.00
C SER A 38 -33.55 1.39 -19.25
N ILE A 39 -33.03 1.90 -20.36
CA ILE A 39 -31.60 1.91 -20.69
C ILE A 39 -30.83 2.74 -19.66
N THR A 40 -31.35 3.90 -19.26
CA THR A 40 -30.72 4.76 -18.26
C THR A 40 -30.64 4.07 -16.88
N ILE A 41 -31.72 3.41 -16.47
CA ILE A 41 -31.76 2.65 -15.21
C ILE A 41 -30.73 1.50 -15.23
N ILE A 42 -30.68 0.74 -16.33
CA ILE A 42 -29.73 -0.37 -16.49
C ILE A 42 -28.29 0.18 -16.42
N PHE A 43 -28.01 1.30 -17.08
CA PHE A 43 -26.67 1.93 -17.03
C PHE A 43 -26.30 2.36 -15.62
N LEU A 44 -27.23 2.98 -14.88
CA LEU A 44 -27.02 3.37 -13.48
C LEU A 44 -26.77 2.13 -12.58
N LEU A 45 -27.50 1.05 -12.77
CA LEU A 45 -27.30 -0.21 -12.05
C LEU A 45 -25.91 -0.81 -12.34
N ILE A 46 -25.47 -0.79 -13.59
CA ILE A 46 -24.13 -1.25 -13.98
C ILE A 46 -23.05 -0.40 -13.29
N LEU A 47 -23.23 0.93 -13.25
CA LEU A 47 -22.30 1.82 -12.54
C LEU A 47 -22.27 1.52 -11.04
N VAL A 48 -23.42 1.34 -10.40
CA VAL A 48 -23.50 0.97 -8.98
C VAL A 48 -22.80 -0.36 -8.71
N ILE A 49 -23.06 -1.39 -9.52
CA ILE A 49 -22.39 -2.70 -9.41
C ILE A 49 -20.89 -2.55 -9.62
N PHE A 50 -20.45 -1.74 -10.61
CA PHE A 50 -19.04 -1.47 -10.85
C PHE A 50 -18.39 -0.81 -9.64
N PHE A 51 -19.03 0.22 -9.04
CA PHE A 51 -18.49 0.88 -7.83
C PHE A 51 -18.50 -0.04 -6.62
N ILE A 52 -19.54 -0.85 -6.42
CA ILE A 52 -19.61 -1.85 -5.37
C ILE A 52 -18.47 -2.88 -5.54
N ASN A 53 -18.30 -3.47 -6.73
CA ASN A 53 -17.23 -4.42 -6.99
C ASN A 53 -15.84 -3.79 -6.84
N HIS A 54 -15.67 -2.54 -7.28
CA HIS A 54 -14.43 -1.80 -7.09
C HIS A 54 -14.13 -1.56 -5.62
N TYR A 55 -15.14 -1.17 -4.83
CA TYR A 55 -15.02 -0.99 -3.37
C TYR A 55 -14.65 -2.30 -2.66
N PHE A 56 -15.35 -3.40 -2.94
CA PHE A 56 -15.04 -4.70 -2.35
C PHE A 56 -13.68 -5.25 -2.79
N LYS A 57 -13.30 -5.09 -4.06
CA LYS A 57 -11.98 -5.47 -4.56
C LYS A 57 -10.86 -4.66 -3.88
N ARG A 58 -11.11 -3.38 -3.56
CA ARG A 58 -10.17 -2.52 -2.83
C ARG A 58 -10.07 -2.92 -1.35
N LYS A 59 -11.19 -3.23 -0.71
CA LYS A 59 -11.25 -3.69 0.69
C LYS A 59 -10.55 -5.03 0.91
N ASN A 60 -10.56 -5.93 -0.09
CA ASN A 60 -9.87 -7.22 -0.03
C ASN A 60 -8.35 -7.14 -0.22
N LYS A 61 -7.79 -5.98 -0.56
CA LYS A 61 -6.34 -5.81 -0.73
C LYS A 61 -5.62 -5.55 0.59
N ILE A 62 -6.26 -4.85 1.51
CA ILE A 62 -5.72 -4.60 2.85
C ILE A 62 -6.36 -5.59 3.81
N GLU A 63 -5.51 -6.37 4.46
CA GLU A 63 -5.90 -7.33 5.49
C GLU A 63 -5.33 -6.88 6.83
N LEU A 64 -6.22 -6.64 7.79
CA LEU A 64 -5.87 -6.31 9.16
C LEU A 64 -5.81 -7.59 9.99
N ILE A 65 -4.70 -7.80 10.68
CA ILE A 65 -4.47 -8.89 11.62
C ILE A 65 -4.12 -8.28 12.97
N ILE A 66 -4.96 -8.50 13.98
CA ILE A 66 -4.74 -8.01 15.33
C ILE A 66 -4.25 -9.17 16.19
N ALA A 67 -3.00 -9.09 16.62
CA ALA A 67 -2.36 -10.04 17.54
C ALA A 67 -2.61 -9.62 19.00
N ASN A 68 -2.55 -10.60 19.91
CA ASN A 68 -2.70 -10.32 21.33
C ASN A 68 -1.57 -9.45 21.90
N ASP A 69 -0.36 -9.66 21.40
CA ASP A 69 0.86 -9.00 21.85
C ASP A 69 1.93 -8.94 20.74
N TYR A 70 3.09 -8.39 21.09
CA TYR A 70 4.24 -8.27 20.18
C TYR A 70 4.79 -9.62 19.70
N ASP A 71 4.78 -10.63 20.56
CA ASP A 71 5.33 -11.96 20.23
C ASP A 71 4.43 -12.69 19.23
N GLU A 72 3.12 -12.65 19.43
CA GLU A 72 2.15 -13.21 18.47
C GLU A 72 2.19 -12.44 17.14
N MET A 73 2.26 -11.09 17.18
CA MET A 73 2.41 -10.26 15.98
C MET A 73 3.64 -10.67 15.17
N SER A 74 4.76 -10.91 15.85
CA SER A 74 6.02 -11.32 15.23
C SER A 74 5.94 -12.71 14.60
N LYS A 75 5.29 -13.67 15.28
CA LYS A 75 5.05 -15.02 14.75
C LYS A 75 4.13 -15.01 13.53
N LEU A 76 3.02 -14.26 13.57
CA LEU A 76 2.08 -14.16 12.44
C LEU A 76 2.78 -13.55 11.21
N ALA A 77 3.59 -12.52 11.39
CA ALA A 77 4.40 -11.97 10.31
C ALA A 77 5.39 -13.01 9.76
N ALA A 78 6.06 -13.77 10.63
CA ALA A 78 7.02 -14.80 10.23
C ALA A 78 6.37 -15.95 9.45
N GLU A 79 5.13 -16.33 9.77
CA GLU A 79 4.38 -17.33 8.97
C GLU A 79 4.15 -16.82 7.53
N ILE A 80 3.71 -15.58 7.36
CA ILE A 80 3.48 -15.02 6.02
C ILE A 80 4.80 -14.97 5.23
N PHE A 81 5.91 -14.52 5.86
CA PHE A 81 7.23 -14.56 5.22
C PHE A 81 7.64 -15.98 4.84
N SER A 82 7.49 -16.92 5.77
CA SER A 82 7.84 -18.33 5.58
C SER A 82 7.06 -18.95 4.41
N ASP A 83 5.76 -18.71 4.34
CA ASP A 83 4.91 -19.22 3.26
C ASP A 83 5.31 -18.68 1.89
N LEU A 84 5.65 -17.39 1.82
CA LEU A 84 6.11 -16.78 0.56
C LEU A 84 7.47 -17.31 0.15
N ILE A 85 8.42 -17.45 1.09
CA ILE A 85 9.76 -18.03 0.83
C ILE A 85 9.64 -19.48 0.37
N LYS A 86 8.77 -20.29 0.98
CA LYS A 86 8.52 -21.68 0.55
C LYS A 86 7.95 -21.76 -0.86
N LYS A 87 7.07 -20.82 -1.22
CA LYS A 87 6.45 -20.76 -2.57
C LYS A 87 7.43 -20.30 -3.64
N ASN A 88 8.33 -19.39 -3.28
CA ASN A 88 9.37 -18.88 -4.19
C ASN A 88 10.69 -18.65 -3.42
N PRO A 89 11.66 -19.56 -3.52
CA PRO A 89 12.94 -19.42 -2.81
C PRO A 89 13.88 -18.34 -3.39
N ASN A 90 13.51 -17.69 -4.49
CA ASN A 90 14.30 -16.65 -5.17
C ASN A 90 13.68 -15.26 -5.00
N LEU A 91 13.03 -14.99 -3.86
CA LEU A 91 12.38 -13.71 -3.60
C LEU A 91 13.36 -12.56 -3.41
N ASN A 92 12.92 -11.36 -3.80
CA ASN A 92 13.49 -10.09 -3.40
C ASN A 92 12.71 -9.56 -2.20
N LEU A 93 13.34 -9.47 -1.04
CA LEU A 93 12.73 -9.03 0.22
C LEU A 93 13.14 -7.60 0.54
N GLY A 94 12.18 -6.71 0.66
CA GLY A 94 12.38 -5.39 1.26
C GLY A 94 12.36 -5.50 2.78
N LEU A 95 13.39 -5.04 3.47
CA LEU A 95 13.56 -5.18 4.92
C LEU A 95 13.61 -3.83 5.62
N ALA A 96 13.16 -3.81 6.87
CA ALA A 96 13.14 -2.64 7.74
C ALA A 96 14.08 -2.83 8.94
N THR A 97 14.52 -1.72 9.51
CA THR A 97 15.27 -1.70 10.79
C THR A 97 14.40 -1.21 11.94
N GLY A 98 14.97 -1.05 13.11
CA GLY A 98 14.29 -0.59 14.30
C GLY A 98 13.79 -1.72 15.22
N SER A 99 13.04 -1.37 16.27
CA SER A 99 12.64 -2.35 17.29
C SER A 99 11.48 -3.26 16.86
N THR A 100 10.60 -2.78 16.01
CA THR A 100 9.38 -3.54 15.62
C THR A 100 9.70 -4.86 14.91
N PRO A 101 10.62 -4.96 13.92
CA PRO A 101 10.89 -6.19 13.20
C PRO A 101 11.77 -7.21 13.94
N LEU A 102 12.34 -6.89 15.11
CA LEU A 102 13.27 -7.79 15.82
C LEU A 102 12.67 -9.15 16.15
N GLY A 103 11.43 -9.18 16.62
CA GLY A 103 10.71 -10.43 16.90
C GLY A 103 10.49 -11.27 15.66
N LEU A 104 10.08 -10.66 14.55
CA LEU A 104 9.98 -11.31 13.25
C LEU A 104 11.34 -11.90 12.82
N TYR A 105 12.43 -11.14 12.90
CA TYR A 105 13.76 -11.64 12.55
C TYR A 105 14.18 -12.83 13.41
N ASN A 106 13.90 -12.80 14.70
CA ASN A 106 14.16 -13.93 15.59
C ASN A 106 13.38 -15.19 15.17
N GLU A 107 12.10 -15.06 14.78
CA GLU A 107 11.31 -16.19 14.30
C GLU A 107 11.83 -16.71 12.95
N LEU A 108 12.22 -15.84 12.01
CA LEU A 108 12.83 -16.23 10.75
C LEU A 108 14.16 -16.97 10.94
N ILE A 109 14.99 -16.53 11.89
CA ILE A 109 16.24 -17.22 12.28
C ILE A 109 15.95 -18.62 12.81
N LYS A 110 14.94 -18.79 13.69
CA LYS A 110 14.52 -20.11 14.20
C LYS A 110 14.10 -21.01 13.05
N LYS A 111 13.22 -20.52 12.15
CA LYS A 111 12.74 -21.30 11.00
C LYS A 111 13.87 -21.69 10.04
N ASN A 112 14.86 -20.80 9.82
CA ASN A 112 16.04 -21.13 9.00
C ASN A 112 16.93 -22.19 9.67
N LYS A 113 17.21 -22.05 10.97
CA LYS A 113 17.98 -23.06 11.76
C LYS A 113 17.30 -24.42 11.75
N ASN A 114 15.96 -24.44 11.81
CA ASN A 114 15.15 -25.67 11.74
C ASN A 114 15.05 -26.23 10.33
N LYS A 115 15.62 -25.56 9.32
CA LYS A 115 15.55 -25.92 7.88
C LYS A 115 14.12 -25.88 7.31
N GLU A 116 13.23 -25.13 7.91
CA GLU A 116 11.87 -24.89 7.40
C GLU A 116 11.87 -23.95 6.19
N ILE A 117 12.80 -22.99 6.16
CA ILE A 117 13.06 -22.04 5.09
C ILE A 117 14.56 -21.87 4.85
N THR A 118 14.94 -21.40 3.65
CA THR A 118 16.34 -21.06 3.31
C THR A 118 16.40 -19.68 2.67
N PHE A 119 17.48 -18.95 2.93
CA PHE A 119 17.74 -17.63 2.35
C PHE A 119 18.85 -17.66 1.30
N LYS A 120 19.36 -18.82 0.92
CA LYS A 120 20.52 -18.96 0.00
C LYS A 120 20.36 -18.20 -1.31
N ASN A 121 19.18 -18.20 -1.88
CA ASN A 121 18.88 -17.53 -3.16
C ASN A 121 18.06 -16.26 -3.00
N ILE A 122 17.80 -15.84 -1.76
CA ILE A 122 17.06 -14.61 -1.45
C ILE A 122 17.99 -13.41 -1.64
N SER A 123 17.45 -12.34 -2.23
CA SER A 123 18.09 -11.02 -2.19
C SER A 123 17.32 -10.09 -1.27
N THR A 124 18.02 -9.23 -0.54
CA THR A 124 17.39 -8.30 0.40
C THR A 124 17.72 -6.85 0.08
N TYR A 125 16.75 -5.95 0.30
CA TYR A 125 16.82 -4.52 0.00
C TYR A 125 16.30 -3.75 1.21
N ASN A 126 17.18 -3.04 1.92
CA ASN A 126 16.77 -2.25 3.08
C ASN A 126 16.17 -0.91 2.66
N LEU A 127 15.20 -0.43 3.46
CA LEU A 127 14.49 0.83 3.21
C LEU A 127 15.42 2.04 3.18
N ASP A 128 16.41 2.07 4.07
CA ASP A 128 17.14 3.29 4.37
C ASP A 128 18.50 3.01 5.03
N GLU A 129 19.30 4.07 5.13
CA GLU A 129 20.54 4.14 5.90
C GLU A 129 20.84 5.60 6.28
N TYR A 130 21.42 5.82 7.42
CA TYR A 130 21.88 7.13 7.85
C TYR A 130 23.01 7.67 7.00
N CYS A 131 22.99 8.99 6.69
CA CYS A 131 24.10 9.68 6.05
C CYS A 131 25.14 10.13 7.07
N GLY A 132 26.43 10.04 6.68
CA GLY A 132 27.56 10.60 7.45
C GLY A 132 28.08 9.70 8.55
N ILE A 133 27.62 8.44 8.66
CA ILE A 133 28.23 7.44 9.55
C ILE A 133 28.82 6.28 8.72
N PRO A 134 29.97 5.71 9.13
CA PRO A 134 30.56 4.57 8.44
C PRO A 134 29.65 3.34 8.43
N GLN A 135 29.69 2.58 7.34
CA GLN A 135 28.87 1.38 7.19
C GLN A 135 29.08 0.37 8.34
N ASN A 136 30.32 0.27 8.88
CA ASN A 136 30.65 -0.58 10.01
C ASN A 136 30.39 0.08 11.38
N HIS A 137 29.85 1.30 11.43
CA HIS A 137 29.47 1.95 12.68
C HIS A 137 28.40 1.13 13.40
N SER A 138 28.49 1.02 14.74
CA SER A 138 27.57 0.20 15.55
C SER A 138 26.09 0.56 15.37
N HIS A 139 25.79 1.79 14.98
CA HIS A 139 24.43 2.31 14.77
C HIS A 139 24.04 2.46 13.31
N SER A 140 24.87 2.00 12.34
CA SER A 140 24.44 1.91 10.94
C SER A 140 23.38 0.82 10.79
N TYR A 141 22.49 0.96 9.81
CA TYR A 141 21.51 -0.07 9.51
C TYR A 141 22.14 -1.31 8.89
N TYR A 142 23.28 -1.15 8.23
CA TYR A 142 24.11 -2.30 7.83
C TYR A 142 24.53 -3.15 9.03
N SER A 143 25.08 -2.54 10.07
CA SER A 143 25.48 -3.24 11.29
C SER A 143 24.27 -3.82 12.03
N PHE A 144 23.15 -3.09 12.05
CA PHE A 144 21.88 -3.59 12.60
C PHE A 144 21.45 -4.89 11.91
N MET A 145 21.39 -4.91 10.57
CA MET A 145 20.97 -6.09 9.82
C MET A 145 21.90 -7.28 10.01
N LYS A 146 23.21 -7.05 10.02
CA LYS A 146 24.18 -8.10 10.34
C LYS A 146 23.96 -8.69 11.73
N ASN A 147 23.79 -7.84 12.74
CA ASN A 147 23.69 -8.25 14.13
C ASN A 147 22.33 -8.87 14.50
N HIS A 148 21.28 -8.61 13.74
CA HIS A 148 19.93 -9.07 14.08
C HIS A 148 19.33 -10.08 13.08
N LEU A 149 19.96 -10.27 11.90
CA LEU A 149 19.45 -11.23 10.93
C LEU A 149 20.59 -11.92 10.15
N PHE A 150 21.39 -11.19 9.37
CA PHE A 150 22.24 -11.78 8.34
C PHE A 150 23.30 -12.74 8.87
N ASN A 151 23.87 -12.49 10.05
CA ASN A 151 24.87 -13.38 10.66
C ASN A 151 24.28 -14.72 11.17
N TYR A 152 22.94 -14.86 11.20
CA TYR A 152 22.25 -16.00 11.82
C TYR A 152 21.47 -16.86 10.84
N ILE A 153 21.44 -16.47 9.56
CA ILE A 153 20.74 -17.17 8.48
C ILE A 153 21.70 -17.53 7.33
N ASP A 154 21.29 -18.42 6.45
CA ASP A 154 22.12 -18.94 5.35
C ASP A 154 22.14 -18.04 4.09
N ILE A 155 21.95 -16.71 4.27
CA ILE A 155 21.96 -15.74 3.16
C ILE A 155 23.38 -15.52 2.62
N ASN A 156 23.49 -15.38 1.29
CA ASN A 156 24.72 -14.86 0.68
C ASN A 156 24.78 -13.35 0.89
N LEU A 157 25.78 -12.84 1.60
CA LEU A 157 25.94 -11.41 1.90
C LEU A 157 26.06 -10.54 0.64
N ASN A 158 26.52 -11.09 -0.48
CA ASN A 158 26.54 -10.39 -1.77
C ASN A 158 25.13 -10.09 -2.31
N ASN A 159 24.11 -10.77 -1.81
CA ASN A 159 22.72 -10.55 -2.16
C ASN A 159 22.02 -9.59 -1.17
N THR A 160 22.75 -8.93 -0.28
CA THR A 160 22.17 -7.95 0.65
C THR A 160 22.49 -6.54 0.19
N HIS A 161 21.43 -5.74 -0.04
CA HIS A 161 21.53 -4.39 -0.57
C HIS A 161 21.00 -3.39 0.46
N ILE A 162 21.88 -2.51 0.91
CA ILE A 162 21.57 -1.42 1.84
C ILE A 162 22.12 -0.13 1.23
N PRO A 163 21.38 1.00 1.27
CA PRO A 163 21.91 2.27 0.78
C PRO A 163 23.25 2.62 1.43
N LYS A 164 24.14 3.27 0.70
CA LYS A 164 25.43 3.73 1.26
C LYS A 164 25.27 5.15 1.78
N GLY A 165 25.44 5.35 3.10
CA GLY A 165 25.36 6.65 3.75
C GLY A 165 26.66 7.46 3.73
N GLU A 166 27.73 6.97 3.08
CA GLU A 166 29.06 7.59 3.02
C GLU A 166 29.42 7.99 1.60
N GLY A 167 30.32 8.95 1.46
CA GLY A 167 30.85 9.44 0.19
C GLY A 167 29.89 10.36 -0.55
N ASP A 168 29.75 10.21 -1.87
CA ASP A 168 28.86 11.02 -2.68
C ASP A 168 27.40 10.51 -2.53
N ILE A 169 26.63 11.19 -1.69
CA ILE A 169 25.25 10.83 -1.38
C ILE A 169 24.35 10.90 -2.61
N LYS A 170 24.55 11.86 -3.51
CA LYS A 170 23.74 11.96 -4.76
C LYS A 170 23.99 10.77 -5.68
N LEU A 171 25.23 10.34 -5.80
CA LEU A 171 25.59 9.14 -6.55
C LEU A 171 25.01 7.90 -5.90
N ASN A 172 25.07 7.79 -4.57
CA ASN A 172 24.52 6.65 -3.83
C ASN A 172 22.99 6.55 -3.98
N VAL A 173 22.27 7.66 -3.92
CA VAL A 173 20.83 7.75 -4.22
C VAL A 173 20.54 7.20 -5.62
N LYS A 174 21.26 7.70 -6.63
CA LYS A 174 21.09 7.22 -8.03
C LYS A 174 21.36 5.72 -8.16
N ASN A 175 22.46 5.25 -7.60
CA ASN A 175 22.85 3.83 -7.70
C ASN A 175 21.83 2.92 -7.01
N TYR A 176 21.26 3.35 -5.87
CA TYR A 176 20.26 2.56 -5.17
C TYR A 176 18.92 2.54 -5.92
N GLU A 177 18.48 3.68 -6.48
CA GLU A 177 17.32 3.73 -7.36
C GLU A 177 17.48 2.80 -8.58
N GLU A 178 18.65 2.81 -9.23
CA GLU A 178 18.94 1.89 -10.34
C GLU A 178 18.92 0.42 -9.91
N THR A 179 19.38 0.12 -8.70
CA THR A 179 19.35 -1.22 -8.13
C THR A 179 17.92 -1.70 -7.92
N LEU A 180 17.05 -0.85 -7.37
CA LEU A 180 15.63 -1.17 -7.15
C LEU A 180 14.87 -1.31 -8.48
N ASN A 181 15.16 -0.44 -9.46
CA ASN A 181 14.50 -0.52 -10.78
C ASN A 181 14.83 -1.82 -11.54
N LYS A 182 16.00 -2.41 -11.30
CA LYS A 182 16.39 -3.70 -11.89
C LYS A 182 15.85 -4.91 -11.14
N ASN A 183 15.50 -4.74 -9.86
CA ASN A 183 15.16 -5.84 -8.97
C ASN A 183 13.86 -5.55 -8.23
N LYS A 184 12.74 -5.95 -8.83
CA LYS A 184 11.43 -5.75 -8.22
C LYS A 184 11.34 -6.47 -6.87
N ILE A 185 10.90 -5.77 -5.84
CA ILE A 185 10.65 -6.33 -4.51
C ILE A 185 9.35 -7.14 -4.53
N ASN A 186 9.42 -8.40 -4.09
CA ASN A 186 8.24 -9.26 -4.02
C ASN A 186 7.49 -9.08 -2.69
N LEU A 187 8.22 -8.86 -1.59
CA LEU A 187 7.64 -8.64 -0.27
C LEU A 187 8.38 -7.51 0.43
N GLN A 188 7.68 -6.40 0.71
CA GLN A 188 8.22 -5.26 1.46
C GLN A 188 7.73 -5.28 2.89
N LEU A 189 8.66 -5.36 3.83
CA LEU A 189 8.40 -5.14 5.26
C LEU A 189 8.47 -3.65 5.58
N LEU A 190 7.50 -3.16 6.34
CA LEU A 190 7.44 -1.79 6.86
C LEU A 190 7.19 -1.78 8.36
N GLY A 191 7.85 -0.88 9.06
CA GLY A 191 7.35 -0.29 10.29
C GLY A 191 6.62 1.02 10.01
N VAL A 192 6.06 1.66 11.02
CA VAL A 192 5.45 2.99 10.91
C VAL A 192 5.88 3.90 12.06
N GLY A 193 6.19 5.14 11.74
CA GLY A 193 6.47 6.17 12.73
C GLY A 193 5.22 6.67 13.46
N ARG A 194 5.39 7.38 14.58
CA ARG A 194 4.26 7.99 15.31
C ARG A 194 3.52 9.05 14.49
N ASN A 195 4.23 9.73 13.59
CA ASN A 195 3.70 10.73 12.66
C ASN A 195 3.22 10.13 11.33
N GLY A 196 3.18 8.80 11.22
CA GLY A 196 2.76 8.10 10.01
C GLY A 196 3.83 7.92 8.94
N HIS A 197 5.11 8.26 9.20
CA HIS A 197 6.17 8.00 8.24
C HIS A 197 6.41 6.50 8.01
N ILE A 198 6.81 6.13 6.80
CA ILE A 198 7.26 4.79 6.39
C ILE A 198 8.62 4.90 5.71
N GLY A 199 9.61 4.06 6.12
CA GLY A 199 11.01 4.37 5.90
C GLY A 199 11.33 5.72 6.55
N PHE A 200 12.09 6.58 5.88
CA PHE A 200 12.23 7.99 6.29
C PHE A 200 11.42 8.94 5.41
N ASN A 201 10.30 8.47 4.83
CA ASN A 201 9.36 9.36 4.14
C ASN A 201 8.50 10.07 5.18
N GLU A 202 8.90 11.30 5.53
CA GLU A 202 8.26 12.14 6.54
C GLU A 202 6.97 12.79 6.01
N PRO A 203 6.07 13.33 6.88
CA PRO A 203 4.88 14.07 6.47
C PRO A 203 5.17 15.14 5.41
N GLY A 204 4.37 15.17 4.35
CA GLY A 204 4.56 16.03 3.17
C GLY A 204 5.39 15.39 2.04
N THR A 205 5.87 14.15 2.24
CA THR A 205 6.57 13.43 1.17
C THR A 205 5.63 13.07 0.03
N HIS A 206 5.98 13.49 -1.19
CA HIS A 206 5.16 13.19 -2.38
C HIS A 206 5.17 11.70 -2.71
N PHE A 207 3.99 11.09 -2.97
CA PHE A 207 3.86 9.64 -3.18
C PHE A 207 4.56 9.09 -4.43
N LYS A 208 4.92 9.94 -5.36
CA LYS A 208 5.66 9.55 -6.58
C LYS A 208 7.18 9.64 -6.45
N ILE A 209 7.70 10.02 -5.28
CA ILE A 209 9.15 10.14 -5.09
C ILE A 209 9.80 8.76 -5.08
N GLY A 210 10.95 8.64 -5.75
CA GLY A 210 11.85 7.49 -5.69
C GLY A 210 12.85 7.60 -4.53
N VAL A 211 13.96 6.88 -4.62
CA VAL A 211 15.05 6.97 -3.63
C VAL A 211 15.54 8.41 -3.53
N HIS A 212 15.69 8.90 -2.30
CA HIS A 212 16.13 10.28 -2.06
C HIS A 212 16.91 10.43 -0.75
N GLU A 213 17.71 11.49 -0.68
CA GLU A 213 18.23 12.01 0.58
C GLU A 213 17.14 12.80 1.29
N VAL A 214 17.03 12.64 2.60
CA VAL A 214 16.03 13.31 3.43
C VAL A 214 16.66 13.92 4.66
N ASP A 215 16.21 15.10 5.06
CA ASP A 215 16.44 15.66 6.39
C ASP A 215 15.43 15.05 7.36
N LEU A 216 15.92 14.45 8.45
CA LEU A 216 15.06 13.76 9.41
C LEU A 216 14.24 14.75 10.24
N ASP A 217 12.95 14.46 10.39
CA ASP A 217 12.07 15.24 11.28
C ASP A 217 12.58 15.21 12.73
N ARG A 218 12.36 16.31 13.45
CA ARG A 218 12.80 16.42 14.86
C ARG A 218 12.24 15.32 15.74
N LYS A 219 10.99 14.89 15.52
CA LYS A 219 10.38 13.79 16.27
C LYS A 219 11.06 12.46 15.95
N THR A 220 11.42 12.23 14.69
CA THR A 220 12.17 11.05 14.26
C THR A 220 13.55 11.02 14.91
N ILE A 221 14.27 12.14 14.92
CA ILE A 221 15.56 12.25 15.63
C ILE A 221 15.40 11.96 17.13
N GLN A 222 14.39 12.53 17.78
CA GLN A 222 14.09 12.29 19.19
C GLN A 222 13.79 10.81 19.48
N ASP A 223 12.95 10.17 18.64
CA ASP A 223 12.61 8.75 18.81
C ASP A 223 13.81 7.83 18.59
N ASN A 224 14.72 8.20 17.68
CA ASN A 224 15.93 7.43 17.40
C ASN A 224 17.06 7.65 18.40
N ALA A 225 17.03 8.72 19.23
CA ALA A 225 18.04 8.98 20.25
C ALA A 225 18.25 7.78 21.19
N ARG A 226 17.20 6.97 21.44
CA ARG A 226 17.30 5.72 22.23
C ARG A 226 18.35 4.73 21.72
N PHE A 227 18.61 4.74 20.41
CA PHE A 227 19.65 3.90 19.80
C PHE A 227 21.04 4.52 19.89
N PHE A 228 21.16 5.80 20.28
CA PHE A 228 22.39 6.58 20.38
C PHE A 228 22.68 7.00 21.83
N GLY A 229 22.36 6.11 22.80
CA GLY A 229 22.57 6.38 24.23
C GLY A 229 21.70 7.51 24.79
N ASN A 230 20.51 7.75 24.20
CA ASN A 230 19.59 8.86 24.48
C ASN A 230 20.18 10.25 24.19
N ASP A 231 21.25 10.33 23.41
CA ASP A 231 21.85 11.61 22.98
C ASP A 231 21.36 12.01 21.60
N ILE A 232 20.45 13.00 21.54
CA ILE A 232 19.87 13.52 20.32
C ILE A 232 20.91 14.11 19.35
N ASN A 233 22.06 14.60 19.88
CA ASN A 233 23.10 15.21 19.07
C ASN A 233 23.93 14.18 18.31
N LYS A 234 23.93 12.93 18.76
CA LYS A 234 24.61 11.82 18.10
C LYS A 234 23.78 11.18 16.98
N VAL A 235 22.48 11.45 16.93
CA VAL A 235 21.62 10.94 15.86
C VAL A 235 21.97 11.69 14.57
N PRO A 236 22.29 10.99 13.46
CA PRO A 236 22.46 11.62 12.16
C PRO A 236 21.20 12.38 11.77
N LYS A 237 21.38 13.51 11.08
CA LYS A 237 20.27 14.40 10.72
C LYS A 237 19.74 14.13 9.33
N LYS A 238 20.46 13.32 8.54
CA LYS A 238 20.09 12.97 7.17
C LYS A 238 20.16 11.46 6.96
N ALA A 239 19.38 10.99 6.01
CA ALA A 239 19.37 9.60 5.59
C ALA A 239 19.14 9.48 4.07
N ILE A 240 19.50 8.34 3.48
CA ILE A 240 19.00 7.90 2.19
C ILE A 240 17.85 6.95 2.47
N THR A 241 16.72 7.13 1.79
CA THR A 241 15.54 6.27 1.94
C THR A 241 14.93 5.88 0.61
N MET A 242 14.37 4.65 0.53
CA MET A 242 13.41 4.32 -0.52
C MET A 242 12.28 5.32 -0.49
N GLY A 243 11.92 5.86 -1.64
CA GLY A 243 10.73 6.68 -1.75
C GLY A 243 9.44 5.87 -1.71
N ILE A 244 8.33 6.55 -1.49
CA ILE A 244 7.00 5.91 -1.42
C ILE A 244 6.70 5.15 -2.71
N LYS A 245 7.12 5.68 -3.88
CA LYS A 245 6.98 4.99 -5.17
C LYS A 245 7.64 3.60 -5.14
N ASN A 246 8.90 3.50 -4.68
CA ASN A 246 9.62 2.23 -4.63
C ASN A 246 8.94 1.22 -3.67
N ILE A 247 8.42 1.70 -2.54
CA ILE A 247 7.65 0.89 -1.59
C ILE A 247 6.37 0.35 -2.24
N LEU A 248 5.63 1.21 -2.95
CA LEU A 248 4.38 0.84 -3.61
C LEU A 248 4.57 -0.04 -4.86
N ASP A 249 5.76 -0.11 -5.44
CA ASP A 249 6.09 -0.98 -6.58
C ASP A 249 6.27 -2.46 -6.15
N ALA A 250 6.35 -2.76 -4.86
CA ALA A 250 6.41 -4.14 -4.35
C ALA A 250 5.15 -4.95 -4.70
N ASP A 251 5.26 -6.29 -4.77
CA ASP A 251 4.09 -7.16 -5.04
C ASP A 251 3.18 -7.27 -3.80
N THR A 252 3.78 -7.43 -2.64
CA THR A 252 3.11 -7.55 -1.33
C THR A 252 3.78 -6.64 -0.31
N ILE A 253 3.00 -6.03 0.56
CA ILE A 253 3.51 -5.19 1.65
C ILE A 253 3.02 -5.76 2.98
N ILE A 254 3.92 -5.85 3.96
CA ILE A 254 3.58 -6.12 5.37
C ILE A 254 3.95 -4.87 6.17
N LEU A 255 2.95 -4.24 6.78
CA LEU A 255 3.14 -3.20 7.78
C LEU A 255 3.01 -3.82 9.17
N MET A 256 4.03 -3.70 9.99
CA MET A 256 3.99 -4.08 11.40
C MET A 256 3.97 -2.86 12.30
N ALA A 257 3.08 -2.87 13.30
CA ALA A 257 3.03 -1.80 14.29
C ALA A 257 2.67 -2.35 15.67
N ASN A 258 3.39 -1.91 16.70
CA ASN A 258 3.15 -2.31 18.09
C ASN A 258 3.17 -1.13 19.05
N GLY A 259 2.32 -1.22 20.09
CA GLY A 259 2.19 -0.24 21.16
C GLY A 259 1.29 0.95 20.81
N THR A 260 0.74 1.57 21.84
CA THR A 260 -0.26 2.66 21.75
C THR A 260 0.23 3.89 20.96
N LYS A 261 1.54 4.14 20.92
CA LYS A 261 2.14 5.25 20.16
C LYS A 261 1.94 5.13 18.63
N LYS A 262 1.56 3.95 18.14
CA LYS A 262 1.31 3.69 16.71
C LYS A 262 -0.19 3.69 16.35
N ALA A 263 -1.08 3.79 17.34
CA ALA A 263 -2.52 3.66 17.14
C ALA A 263 -3.12 4.70 16.18
N ASP A 264 -2.61 5.93 16.16
CA ASP A 264 -3.07 6.96 15.21
C ASP A 264 -2.65 6.60 13.77
N ALA A 265 -1.41 6.18 13.56
CA ALA A 265 -0.93 5.77 12.24
C ALA A 265 -1.72 4.54 11.69
N VAL A 266 -2.01 3.57 12.56
CA VAL A 266 -2.84 2.40 12.22
C VAL A 266 -4.27 2.83 11.87
N LYS A 267 -4.88 3.72 12.66
CA LYS A 267 -6.20 4.28 12.36
C LYS A 267 -6.21 4.97 10.98
N TYR A 268 -5.20 5.78 10.66
CA TYR A 268 -5.14 6.48 9.37
C TYR A 268 -5.06 5.52 8.19
N VAL A 269 -4.19 4.51 8.23
CA VAL A 269 -4.10 3.55 7.11
C VAL A 269 -5.40 2.76 6.95
N MET A 270 -6.10 2.46 8.05
CA MET A 270 -7.37 1.73 8.02
C MET A 270 -8.57 2.59 7.62
N SER A 271 -8.47 3.93 7.74
CA SER A 271 -9.55 4.85 7.34
C SER A 271 -9.75 4.95 5.82
N GLY A 272 -8.78 4.50 5.02
CA GLY A 272 -8.82 4.64 3.57
C GLY A 272 -8.52 6.05 3.04
N ILE A 273 -8.21 7.00 3.92
CA ILE A 273 -7.77 8.36 3.54
C ILE A 273 -6.43 8.27 2.80
N ILE A 274 -6.24 9.14 1.82
CA ILE A 274 -4.99 9.27 1.04
C ILE A 274 -4.52 10.71 1.21
N ASP A 275 -3.43 10.90 1.96
CA ASP A 275 -2.89 12.22 2.30
C ASP A 275 -1.36 12.14 2.42
N GLU A 276 -0.65 12.99 1.67
CA GLU A 276 0.82 13.06 1.69
C GLU A 276 1.37 13.55 3.05
N ASN A 277 0.56 14.24 3.86
CA ASN A 277 0.91 14.57 5.24
C ASN A 277 0.86 13.36 6.19
N ILE A 278 0.40 12.22 5.70
CA ILE A 278 0.30 10.96 6.44
C ILE A 278 0.88 9.85 5.54
N PRO A 279 2.21 9.71 5.43
CA PRO A 279 2.84 8.86 4.42
C PRO A 279 2.36 7.41 4.40
N VAL A 280 2.04 6.81 5.55
CA VAL A 280 1.46 5.45 5.62
C VAL A 280 0.14 5.31 4.87
N SER A 281 -0.59 6.41 4.67
CA SER A 281 -1.86 6.42 3.92
C SER A 281 -1.67 6.07 2.43
N ALA A 282 -0.46 6.20 1.90
CA ALA A 282 -0.09 5.77 0.56
C ALA A 282 -0.40 4.28 0.32
N LEU A 283 -0.38 3.44 1.36
CA LEU A 283 -0.69 2.02 1.25
C LEU A 283 -2.13 1.78 0.74
N ASN A 284 -3.04 2.73 0.93
CA ASN A 284 -4.38 2.68 0.35
C ASN A 284 -4.40 2.77 -1.18
N THR A 285 -3.30 3.19 -1.81
CA THR A 285 -3.16 3.24 -3.28
C THR A 285 -2.47 2.01 -3.85
N HIS A 286 -1.89 1.16 -3.00
CA HIS A 286 -1.15 -0.02 -3.44
C HIS A 286 -2.02 -0.97 -4.26
N LYS A 287 -1.46 -1.55 -5.32
CA LYS A 287 -2.22 -2.42 -6.25
C LYS A 287 -2.21 -3.89 -5.84
N GLY A 288 -1.20 -4.31 -5.09
CA GLY A 288 -1.02 -5.66 -4.59
C GLY A 288 -1.69 -5.90 -3.23
N LYS A 289 -1.26 -6.95 -2.52
CA LYS A 289 -1.75 -7.30 -1.18
C LYS A 289 -1.01 -6.49 -0.12
N VAL A 290 -1.75 -5.99 0.86
CA VAL A 290 -1.20 -5.32 2.05
C VAL A 290 -1.69 -6.07 3.29
N TYR A 291 -0.77 -6.52 4.12
CA TYR A 291 -1.03 -7.03 5.46
C TYR A 291 -0.69 -5.96 6.48
N ILE A 292 -1.63 -5.62 7.36
CA ILE A 292 -1.43 -4.73 8.49
C ILE A 292 -1.50 -5.60 9.74
N ILE A 293 -0.33 -5.91 10.32
CA ILE A 293 -0.21 -6.81 11.46
C ILE A 293 0.16 -5.97 12.68
N VAL A 294 -0.72 -5.92 13.65
CA VAL A 294 -0.60 -5.01 14.80
C VAL A 294 -0.91 -5.75 16.11
N ASP A 295 -0.34 -5.30 17.23
CA ASP A 295 -0.79 -5.72 18.55
C ASP A 295 -2.07 -4.98 18.98
N LYS A 296 -2.71 -5.42 20.07
CA LYS A 296 -3.91 -4.79 20.62
C LYS A 296 -3.72 -3.31 20.96
N ASP A 297 -2.52 -2.94 21.41
CA ASP A 297 -2.19 -1.58 21.78
C ASP A 297 -2.17 -0.65 20.55
N ALA A 298 -1.54 -1.10 19.46
CA ALA A 298 -1.53 -0.35 18.21
C ALA A 298 -2.92 -0.32 17.53
N ALA A 299 -3.78 -1.32 17.80
CA ALA A 299 -5.16 -1.37 17.31
C ALA A 299 -6.15 -0.56 18.17
N SER A 300 -5.73 0.05 19.29
CA SER A 300 -6.62 0.65 20.31
C SER A 300 -7.49 1.82 19.83
N LYS A 301 -7.29 2.31 18.62
CA LYS A 301 -8.09 3.40 18.01
C LYS A 301 -8.90 2.97 16.77
N LEU A 302 -9.01 1.67 16.50
CA LEU A 302 -9.80 1.09 15.42
C LEU A 302 -11.28 0.92 15.75
#